data_f6ff8f7b2c187aa63938ab52190447cb
#
_entry.id   f6ff8f7b2c187aa63938ab52190447cb
#
_cell.length_a   1.000
_cell.length_b   1.000
_cell.length_c   1.000
_cell.angle_alpha   90.00
_cell.angle_beta   90.00
_cell.angle_gamma   90.00
#
_symmetry.space_group_name_H-M   'P 1'
#
loop_
_entity.id
_entity.type
_entity.pdbx_description
1 polymer ?
#
loop_
_entity_poly.entity_id
_entity_poly.type
_entity_poly.pdbx_seq_one_letter_code
_entity_poly.pdbx_strand_id
1 'polypeptide(L)'
;MLVPQPACRTVCLIIHILNTADMKKIALYILCGAAALFTSCDPSLLDLQNENTLSTGVYWKTESDIEAGVISVYGMFYRQGTWTRNIYTQMIGMADEGVSYAGWTELNEYTKFIFTDYNFGEANTKIYREHYTAIFRANQVLDNIDNVAFADETHKNDLIGQTKFLRSFYYFYLTTLWENIPIVLKTSSAADKPMQA
;
A
#
# COMPACT_ATOMS: atom_id res chain seq x y z
N MET A 1 27.67 72.92 -24.44
CA MET A 1 28.56 72.66 -23.32
C MET A 1 28.01 71.43 -22.58
N LEU A 2 28.57 70.29 -22.88
CA LEU A 2 28.20 69.00 -22.23
C LEU A 2 29.25 68.65 -21.18
N VAL A 3 28.84 68.63 -19.92
CA VAL A 3 29.69 68.26 -18.78
C VAL A 3 29.79 66.72 -18.72
N PRO A 4 30.99 66.12 -18.74
CA PRO A 4 31.15 64.70 -18.66
C PRO A 4 30.91 64.24 -17.22
N GLN A 5 30.06 63.24 -17.06
CA GLN A 5 29.70 62.59 -15.78
C GLN A 5 30.91 61.81 -15.21
N PRO A 6 31.19 61.89 -13.92
CA PRO A 6 32.38 61.28 -13.29
C PRO A 6 32.26 59.78 -13.04
N ALA A 7 31.09 59.19 -13.25
CA ALA A 7 30.83 57.78 -12.91
C ALA A 7 31.53 56.72 -13.80
N CYS A 8 31.86 57.09 -15.04
CA CYS A 8 32.49 56.15 -15.97
C CYS A 8 34.01 55.93 -15.72
N ARG A 9 34.71 56.89 -15.07
CA ARG A 9 36.13 56.76 -14.77
C ARG A 9 36.43 55.84 -13.58
N THR A 10 35.55 55.75 -12.60
CA THR A 10 35.77 54.96 -11.39
C THR A 10 35.60 53.44 -11.67
N VAL A 11 34.68 53.10 -12.53
CA VAL A 11 34.44 51.69 -12.90
C VAL A 11 35.58 51.11 -13.74
N CYS A 12 36.14 51.93 -14.64
CA CYS A 12 37.27 51.52 -15.48
C CYS A 12 38.60 51.38 -14.69
N LEU A 13 38.75 52.10 -13.59
CA LEU A 13 39.93 51.99 -12.72
C LEU A 13 39.91 50.75 -11.83
N ILE A 14 38.73 50.30 -11.42
CA ILE A 14 38.56 49.08 -10.60
C ILE A 14 38.85 47.85 -11.44
N ILE A 15 38.48 47.82 -12.70
CA ILE A 15 38.73 46.72 -13.61
C ILE A 15 40.20 46.51 -13.96
N HIS A 16 40.99 47.60 -13.93
CA HIS A 16 42.42 47.54 -14.30
C HIS A 16 43.37 47.17 -13.15
N ILE A 17 42.89 47.12 -11.91
CA ILE A 17 43.69 46.79 -10.72
C ILE A 17 43.68 45.30 -10.41
N LEU A 18 42.76 44.56 -11.01
CA LEU A 18 42.73 43.08 -10.84
C LEU A 18 43.81 42.47 -11.74
N ASN A 19 45.00 42.32 -11.18
CA ASN A 19 46.08 41.57 -11.81
C ASN A 19 45.61 40.16 -12.16
N THR A 20 46.03 39.64 -13.30
CA THR A 20 45.64 38.29 -13.80
C THR A 20 45.89 37.15 -12.78
N ALA A 21 46.78 37.39 -11.82
CA ALA A 21 47.03 36.48 -10.71
C ALA A 21 45.87 36.47 -9.66
N ASP A 22 45.23 37.62 -9.45
CA ASP A 22 44.11 37.75 -8.51
C ASP A 22 42.81 37.23 -9.12
N MET A 23 42.61 37.40 -10.41
CA MET A 23 41.50 36.78 -11.16
C MET A 23 41.53 35.25 -11.07
N LYS A 24 42.70 34.64 -11.15
CA LYS A 24 42.85 33.20 -10.98
C LYS A 24 42.54 32.74 -9.57
N LYS A 25 42.90 33.49 -8.55
CA LYS A 25 42.57 33.20 -7.15
C LYS A 25 41.07 33.32 -6.89
N ILE A 26 40.42 34.37 -7.39
CA ILE A 26 38.96 34.54 -7.28
C ILE A 26 38.21 33.41 -7.97
N ALA A 27 38.63 33.02 -9.17
CA ALA A 27 38.04 31.87 -9.89
C ALA A 27 38.23 30.56 -9.11
N LEU A 28 39.37 30.37 -8.45
CA LEU A 28 39.62 29.20 -7.60
C LEU A 28 38.71 29.18 -6.36
N TYR A 29 38.53 30.32 -5.69
CA TYR A 29 37.60 30.40 -4.55
C TYR A 29 36.14 30.18 -4.94
N ILE A 30 35.70 30.67 -6.10
CA ILE A 30 34.36 30.43 -6.63
C ILE A 30 34.19 28.94 -6.96
N LEU A 31 35.21 28.34 -7.57
CA LEU A 31 35.18 26.92 -7.91
C LEU A 31 35.15 26.03 -6.66
N CYS A 32 35.94 26.33 -5.63
CA CYS A 32 35.93 25.64 -4.33
C CYS A 32 34.60 25.85 -3.60
N GLY A 33 34.03 27.06 -3.62
CA GLY A 33 32.73 27.34 -3.04
C GLY A 33 31.60 26.59 -3.76
N ALA A 34 31.64 26.53 -5.08
CA ALA A 34 30.68 25.73 -5.87
C ALA A 34 30.81 24.22 -5.59
N ALA A 35 32.06 23.70 -5.48
CA ALA A 35 32.29 22.32 -5.16
C ALA A 35 31.76 21.91 -3.76
N ALA A 36 31.84 22.84 -2.77
CA ALA A 36 31.31 22.61 -1.43
C ALA A 36 29.77 22.57 -1.39
N LEU A 37 29.07 23.18 -2.35
CA LEU A 37 27.61 23.13 -2.44
C LEU A 37 27.10 21.77 -2.99
N PHE A 38 27.94 21.00 -3.68
CA PHE A 38 27.56 19.69 -4.21
C PHE A 38 27.74 18.54 -3.21
N THR A 39 28.38 18.76 -2.06
CA THR A 39 28.60 17.70 -1.05
C THR A 39 27.50 17.62 0.01
N SER A 40 26.43 18.43 -0.09
CA SER A 40 25.42 18.58 0.98
C SER A 40 24.16 17.73 0.82
N CYS A 41 24.12 16.76 -0.07
CA CYS A 41 22.99 15.84 -0.13
C CYS A 41 23.41 14.48 0.42
N ASP A 42 23.25 14.28 1.72
CA ASP A 42 23.21 12.95 2.30
C ASP A 42 21.82 12.36 1.99
N PRO A 43 21.72 11.35 1.11
CA PRO A 43 20.44 10.71 0.78
C PRO A 43 19.75 10.09 2.01
N SER A 44 20.50 9.81 3.10
CA SER A 44 19.95 9.28 4.34
C SER A 44 19.06 10.27 5.08
N LEU A 45 19.25 11.59 4.88
CA LEU A 45 18.40 12.63 5.46
C LEU A 45 17.00 12.70 4.83
N LEU A 46 16.83 12.15 3.63
CA LEU A 46 15.53 12.08 2.93
C LEU A 46 14.81 10.76 3.18
N ASP A 47 15.50 9.77 3.72
CA ASP A 47 14.94 8.46 4.07
C ASP A 47 14.40 8.46 5.51
N LEU A 48 13.64 9.51 5.85
CA LEU A 48 12.91 9.58 7.10
C LEU A 48 11.77 8.56 7.05
N GLN A 49 12.00 7.40 7.62
CA GLN A 49 10.91 6.47 7.91
C GLN A 49 9.96 7.18 8.88
N ASN A 50 8.74 7.40 8.42
CA ASN A 50 7.71 7.97 9.27
C ASN A 50 7.38 6.95 10.38
N GLU A 51 7.88 7.17 11.58
CA GLU A 51 7.68 6.30 12.75
C GLU A 51 6.19 6.14 13.12
N ASN A 52 5.34 7.05 12.64
CA ASN A 52 3.89 7.01 12.83
C ASN A 52 3.13 6.25 11.72
N THR A 53 3.79 5.84 10.63
CA THR A 53 3.21 4.95 9.64
C THR A 53 3.74 3.53 9.87
N LEU A 54 2.84 2.60 10.11
CA LEU A 54 3.11 1.17 10.14
C LEU A 54 3.61 0.74 8.76
N SER A 55 4.91 0.98 8.48
CA SER A 55 5.54 0.45 7.27
C SER A 55 5.83 -1.04 7.47
N THR A 56 5.71 -1.84 6.42
CA THR A 56 5.95 -3.29 6.46
C THR A 56 7.33 -3.66 7.02
N GLY A 57 8.33 -2.77 6.92
CA GLY A 57 9.67 -3.00 7.46
C GLY A 57 9.79 -2.82 8.99
N VAL A 58 8.80 -2.21 9.64
CA VAL A 58 8.84 -1.92 11.09
C VAL A 58 7.83 -2.77 11.85
N TYR A 59 6.75 -3.23 11.22
CA TYR A 59 5.58 -3.79 11.88
C TYR A 59 5.80 -5.22 12.42
N TRP A 60 6.35 -6.13 11.63
CA TRP A 60 6.44 -7.57 11.97
C TRP A 60 7.66 -7.90 12.84
N LYS A 61 7.70 -7.46 14.11
CA LYS A 61 8.86 -7.65 15.00
C LYS A 61 8.58 -8.47 16.25
N THR A 62 7.36 -8.44 16.72
CA THR A 62 6.96 -9.06 17.99
C THR A 62 5.85 -10.08 17.80
N GLU A 63 5.72 -11.00 18.76
CA GLU A 63 4.61 -11.95 18.83
C GLU A 63 3.24 -11.23 18.80
N SER A 64 3.12 -10.11 19.53
CA SER A 64 1.91 -9.29 19.53
C SER A 64 1.58 -8.69 18.17
N ASP A 65 2.57 -8.39 17.32
CA ASP A 65 2.32 -7.91 15.96
C ASP A 65 1.71 -9.01 15.09
N ILE A 66 2.17 -10.25 15.26
CA ILE A 66 1.59 -11.41 14.57
C ILE A 66 0.16 -11.65 15.02
N GLU A 67 -0.10 -11.62 16.34
CA GLU A 67 -1.46 -11.75 16.89
C GLU A 67 -2.40 -10.67 16.34
N ALA A 68 -1.96 -9.40 16.35
CA ALA A 68 -2.72 -8.30 15.75
C ALA A 68 -2.95 -8.51 14.26
N GLY A 69 -1.98 -9.06 13.53
CA GLY A 69 -2.11 -9.49 12.15
C GLY A 69 -3.23 -10.50 11.97
N VAL A 70 -3.26 -11.57 12.76
CA VAL A 70 -4.31 -12.59 12.73
C VAL A 70 -5.68 -11.98 13.06
N ILE A 71 -5.76 -11.14 14.10
CA ILE A 71 -6.99 -10.41 14.45
C ILE A 71 -7.46 -9.55 13.28
N SER A 72 -6.55 -8.93 12.53
CA SER A 72 -6.91 -8.15 11.34
C SER A 72 -7.54 -8.99 10.22
N VAL A 73 -7.18 -10.27 10.11
CA VAL A 73 -7.82 -11.22 9.18
C VAL A 73 -9.24 -11.57 9.66
N TYR A 74 -9.42 -11.84 10.96
CA TYR A 74 -10.75 -12.01 11.55
C TYR A 74 -11.62 -10.76 11.37
N GLY A 75 -11.03 -9.56 11.53
CA GLY A 75 -11.73 -8.29 11.34
C GLY A 75 -12.35 -8.12 9.95
N MET A 76 -11.90 -8.87 8.96
CA MET A 76 -12.49 -8.83 7.63
C MET A 76 -13.90 -9.41 7.57
N PHE A 77 -14.34 -10.21 8.54
CA PHE A 77 -15.74 -10.64 8.65
C PHE A 77 -16.73 -9.49 8.86
N TYR A 78 -16.25 -8.39 9.43
CA TYR A 78 -17.06 -7.18 9.68
C TYR A 78 -17.09 -6.20 8.49
N ARG A 79 -16.55 -6.58 7.34
CA ARG A 79 -16.62 -5.74 6.13
C ARG A 79 -17.92 -5.98 5.37
N GLN A 80 -18.38 -4.98 4.62
CA GLN A 80 -19.64 -5.06 3.87
C GLN A 80 -19.64 -6.12 2.77
N GLY A 81 -18.50 -6.31 2.10
CA GLY A 81 -18.34 -7.32 1.06
C GLY A 81 -18.20 -8.74 1.59
N THR A 82 -18.13 -8.93 2.91
CA THR A 82 -18.07 -10.22 3.56
C THR A 82 -19.38 -10.51 4.30
N TRP A 83 -19.32 -10.94 5.58
CA TRP A 83 -20.47 -11.43 6.33
C TRP A 83 -21.43 -10.37 6.85
N THR A 84 -20.99 -9.09 6.94
CA THR A 84 -21.86 -8.06 7.49
C THR A 84 -23.04 -7.73 6.57
N ARG A 85 -22.86 -7.87 5.24
CA ARG A 85 -23.92 -7.50 4.30
C ARG A 85 -23.97 -8.40 3.05
N ASN A 86 -22.97 -8.28 2.15
CA ASN A 86 -23.16 -8.73 0.77
C ASN A 86 -23.17 -10.27 0.64
N ILE A 87 -22.24 -10.99 1.26
CA ILE A 87 -22.23 -12.48 1.22
C ILE A 87 -23.52 -13.03 1.82
N TYR A 88 -23.89 -12.55 3.01
CA TYR A 88 -25.07 -13.02 3.71
C TYR A 88 -26.35 -12.79 2.89
N THR A 89 -26.56 -11.57 2.37
CA THR A 89 -27.73 -11.21 1.58
C THR A 89 -27.77 -11.90 0.23
N GLN A 90 -26.60 -12.13 -0.39
CA GLN A 90 -26.50 -12.85 -1.65
C GLN A 90 -26.88 -14.33 -1.46
N MET A 91 -26.35 -14.99 -0.46
CA MET A 91 -26.66 -16.41 -0.21
C MET A 91 -28.13 -16.63 0.09
N ILE A 92 -28.74 -15.80 0.95
CA ILE A 92 -30.17 -15.88 1.24
C ILE A 92 -31.01 -15.53 0.00
N GLY A 93 -30.60 -14.51 -0.76
CA GLY A 93 -31.30 -14.09 -1.97
C GLY A 93 -31.26 -15.14 -3.08
N MET A 94 -30.22 -15.95 -3.15
CA MET A 94 -30.07 -17.03 -4.15
C MET A 94 -30.67 -18.38 -3.67
N ALA A 95 -31.03 -18.50 -2.40
CA ALA A 95 -31.68 -19.66 -1.85
C ALA A 95 -33.22 -19.53 -1.98
N ASP A 96 -33.92 -20.64 -1.84
CA ASP A 96 -35.38 -20.71 -1.84
C ASP A 96 -36.00 -20.24 -0.49
N GLU A 97 -35.15 -19.94 0.48
CA GLU A 97 -35.55 -19.51 1.83
C GLU A 97 -35.93 -18.02 1.89
N GLY A 98 -35.58 -17.21 0.87
CA GLY A 98 -35.77 -15.77 0.90
C GLY A 98 -36.18 -15.18 -0.44
N VAL A 99 -37.06 -14.16 -0.38
CA VAL A 99 -37.42 -13.34 -1.52
C VAL A 99 -37.23 -11.88 -1.17
N SER A 100 -36.57 -11.12 -2.02
CA SER A 100 -36.42 -9.67 -1.85
C SER A 100 -37.50 -8.91 -2.59
N TYR A 101 -38.17 -8.01 -1.85
CA TYR A 101 -39.10 -7.02 -2.40
C TYR A 101 -38.58 -5.58 -2.18
N ALA A 102 -37.39 -5.44 -1.64
CA ALA A 102 -36.84 -4.14 -1.26
C ALA A 102 -36.48 -3.29 -2.49
N GLY A 103 -36.39 -1.98 -2.29
CA GLY A 103 -35.85 -1.04 -3.29
C GLY A 103 -34.36 -1.21 -3.58
N TRP A 104 -33.73 -2.24 -3.02
CA TRP A 104 -32.34 -2.59 -3.31
C TRP A 104 -32.27 -3.52 -4.52
N THR A 105 -31.97 -2.93 -5.66
CA THR A 105 -32.00 -3.58 -6.98
C THR A 105 -31.11 -4.82 -7.05
N GLU A 106 -29.87 -4.72 -6.52
CA GLU A 106 -28.90 -5.83 -6.53
C GLU A 106 -29.47 -7.09 -5.84
N LEU A 107 -30.10 -6.93 -4.68
CA LEU A 107 -30.68 -8.08 -3.96
C LEU A 107 -31.84 -8.72 -4.71
N ASN A 108 -32.67 -7.91 -5.37
CA ASN A 108 -33.77 -8.41 -6.21
C ASN A 108 -33.26 -9.23 -7.40
N GLU A 109 -32.10 -8.88 -7.93
CA GLU A 109 -31.50 -9.58 -9.07
C GLU A 109 -30.88 -10.90 -8.66
N TYR A 110 -30.26 -10.96 -7.48
CA TYR A 110 -29.81 -12.24 -6.89
C TYR A 110 -30.98 -13.21 -6.73
N THR A 111 -32.10 -12.76 -6.18
CA THR A 111 -33.29 -13.59 -5.99
C THR A 111 -33.88 -14.09 -7.31
N LYS A 112 -33.77 -13.31 -8.38
CA LYS A 112 -34.30 -13.68 -9.69
C LYS A 112 -33.29 -14.35 -10.62
N PHE A 113 -32.03 -14.48 -10.19
CA PHE A 113 -30.89 -14.94 -11.01
C PHE A 113 -30.75 -14.16 -12.32
N ILE A 114 -31.09 -12.86 -12.30
CA ILE A 114 -30.93 -11.96 -13.44
C ILE A 114 -29.68 -11.11 -13.19
N PHE A 115 -28.55 -11.58 -13.73
CA PHE A 115 -27.27 -10.95 -13.53
C PHE A 115 -26.96 -10.04 -14.71
N THR A 116 -26.94 -8.72 -14.47
CA THR A 116 -26.51 -7.74 -15.44
C THR A 116 -25.29 -6.99 -14.92
N ASP A 117 -24.30 -6.74 -15.75
CA ASP A 117 -23.06 -6.06 -15.36
C ASP A 117 -23.29 -4.71 -14.69
N TYR A 118 -24.35 -4.03 -15.05
CA TYR A 118 -24.69 -2.72 -14.53
C TYR A 118 -25.08 -2.75 -13.04
N ASN A 119 -25.83 -3.76 -12.61
CA ASN A 119 -26.38 -3.82 -11.24
C ASN A 119 -25.48 -4.58 -10.26
N PHE A 120 -24.59 -5.42 -10.79
CA PHE A 120 -23.68 -6.24 -9.98
C PHE A 120 -22.34 -5.60 -9.67
N GLY A 121 -22.01 -4.46 -10.29
CA GLY A 121 -20.70 -3.85 -10.22
C GLY A 121 -20.22 -3.56 -8.80
N GLU A 122 -21.07 -3.04 -7.93
CA GLU A 122 -20.65 -2.64 -6.60
C GLU A 122 -20.60 -3.82 -5.61
N ALA A 123 -21.63 -4.62 -5.53
CA ALA A 123 -21.70 -5.74 -4.57
C ALA A 123 -20.66 -6.80 -4.89
N ASN A 124 -20.58 -7.25 -6.13
CA ASN A 124 -19.60 -8.24 -6.56
C ASN A 124 -18.17 -7.73 -6.44
N THR A 125 -17.91 -6.48 -6.84
CA THR A 125 -16.60 -5.85 -6.69
C THR A 125 -16.19 -5.77 -5.22
N LYS A 126 -17.10 -5.42 -4.31
CA LYS A 126 -16.82 -5.39 -2.87
C LYS A 126 -16.52 -6.78 -2.32
N ILE A 127 -17.34 -7.79 -2.68
CA ILE A 127 -17.12 -9.18 -2.25
C ILE A 127 -15.75 -9.64 -2.69
N TYR A 128 -15.45 -9.56 -3.98
CA TYR A 128 -14.19 -10.01 -4.54
C TYR A 128 -12.99 -9.30 -3.89
N ARG A 129 -13.01 -7.98 -3.86
CA ARG A 129 -11.93 -7.15 -3.30
C ARG A 129 -11.70 -7.43 -1.82
N GLU A 130 -12.74 -7.53 -1.02
CA GLU A 130 -12.59 -7.67 0.43
C GLU A 130 -12.15 -9.09 0.82
N HIS A 131 -12.55 -10.12 0.06
CA HIS A 131 -12.02 -11.47 0.24
C HIS A 131 -10.53 -11.55 -0.13
N TYR A 132 -10.12 -10.94 -1.25
CA TYR A 132 -8.70 -10.88 -1.58
C TYR A 132 -7.90 -9.99 -0.63
N THR A 133 -8.51 -8.97 -0.05
CA THR A 133 -7.87 -8.20 1.03
C THR A 133 -7.63 -9.06 2.27
N ALA A 134 -8.59 -9.91 2.62
CA ALA A 134 -8.43 -10.87 3.72
C ALA A 134 -7.32 -11.89 3.45
N ILE A 135 -7.28 -12.45 2.23
CA ILE A 135 -6.24 -13.36 1.77
C ILE A 135 -4.86 -12.68 1.79
N PHE A 136 -4.78 -11.45 1.33
CA PHE A 136 -3.55 -10.66 1.36
C PHE A 136 -3.03 -10.48 2.80
N ARG A 137 -3.90 -10.11 3.75
CA ARG A 137 -3.55 -10.00 5.17
C ARG A 137 -3.09 -11.33 5.75
N ALA A 138 -3.78 -12.42 5.42
CA ALA A 138 -3.38 -13.77 5.84
C ALA A 138 -1.99 -14.15 5.29
N ASN A 139 -1.71 -13.82 4.02
CA ASN A 139 -0.39 -14.04 3.43
C ASN A 139 0.69 -13.21 4.14
N GLN A 140 0.41 -11.94 4.48
CA GLN A 140 1.36 -11.11 5.24
C GLN A 140 1.70 -11.73 6.60
N VAL A 141 0.73 -12.27 7.33
CA VAL A 141 0.99 -12.98 8.59
C VAL A 141 1.88 -14.20 8.33
N LEU A 142 1.52 -15.05 7.37
CA LEU A 142 2.23 -16.30 7.08
C LEU A 142 3.65 -16.07 6.54
N ASP A 143 3.88 -14.99 5.79
CA ASP A 143 5.20 -14.65 5.26
C ASP A 143 6.14 -14.09 6.34
N ASN A 144 5.60 -13.55 7.45
CA ASN A 144 6.40 -12.88 8.47
C ASN A 144 6.50 -13.64 9.80
N ILE A 145 5.62 -14.58 10.08
CA ILE A 145 5.55 -15.29 11.38
C ILE A 145 6.83 -16.04 11.71
N ASP A 146 7.55 -16.56 10.71
CA ASP A 146 8.81 -17.29 10.92
C ASP A 146 10.00 -16.36 11.22
N ASN A 147 9.86 -15.06 10.97
CA ASN A 147 10.88 -14.06 11.27
C ASN A 147 10.78 -13.52 12.71
N VAL A 148 9.74 -13.90 13.45
CA VAL A 148 9.48 -13.45 14.81
C VAL A 148 9.78 -14.57 15.80
N ALA A 149 10.50 -14.26 16.88
CA ALA A 149 10.75 -15.17 17.95
C ALA A 149 9.51 -15.34 18.83
N PHE A 150 9.06 -16.56 19.04
CA PHE A 150 7.96 -16.91 19.92
C PHE A 150 8.48 -17.56 21.19
N ALA A 151 7.86 -17.24 22.32
CA ALA A 151 8.15 -17.89 23.59
C ALA A 151 7.57 -19.32 23.64
N ASP A 152 6.46 -19.57 22.95
CA ASP A 152 5.77 -20.87 22.86
C ASP A 152 5.53 -21.22 21.39
N GLU A 153 6.19 -22.28 20.93
CA GLU A 153 5.99 -22.85 19.59
C GLU A 153 4.59 -23.41 19.37
N THR A 154 3.90 -23.84 20.42
CA THR A 154 2.51 -24.30 20.33
C THR A 154 1.61 -23.14 19.94
N HIS A 155 1.79 -21.98 20.59
CA HIS A 155 1.06 -20.76 20.28
C HIS A 155 1.33 -20.28 18.85
N LYS A 156 2.60 -20.29 18.41
CA LYS A 156 2.97 -20.00 17.03
C LYS A 156 2.24 -20.88 16.03
N ASN A 157 2.21 -22.20 16.27
CA ASN A 157 1.55 -23.15 15.40
C ASN A 157 0.04 -22.95 15.36
N ASP A 158 -0.58 -22.57 16.48
CA ASP A 158 -2.00 -22.23 16.54
C ASP A 158 -2.31 -20.99 15.66
N LEU A 159 -1.51 -19.95 15.73
CA LEU A 159 -1.68 -18.75 14.88
C LEU A 159 -1.52 -19.08 13.39
N ILE A 160 -0.57 -19.94 13.04
CA ILE A 160 -0.39 -20.45 11.68
C ILE A 160 -1.64 -21.23 11.23
N GLY A 161 -2.15 -22.10 12.09
CA GLY A 161 -3.35 -22.90 11.83
C GLY A 161 -4.58 -22.05 11.59
N GLN A 162 -4.83 -21.10 12.49
CA GLN A 162 -5.92 -20.13 12.36
C GLN A 162 -5.83 -19.33 11.06
N THR A 163 -4.65 -18.80 10.75
CA THR A 163 -4.44 -17.99 9.56
C THR A 163 -4.64 -18.78 8.26
N LYS A 164 -4.15 -20.02 8.20
CA LYS A 164 -4.36 -20.91 7.06
C LYS A 164 -5.84 -21.29 6.91
N PHE A 165 -6.52 -21.56 8.02
CA PHE A 165 -7.96 -21.83 8.01
C PHE A 165 -8.75 -20.64 7.45
N LEU A 166 -8.52 -19.45 7.99
CA LEU A 166 -9.19 -18.23 7.53
C LEU A 166 -8.94 -17.95 6.04
N ARG A 167 -7.68 -18.09 5.59
CA ARG A 167 -7.34 -17.93 4.17
C ARG A 167 -8.11 -18.91 3.28
N SER A 168 -8.18 -20.17 3.69
CA SER A 168 -8.92 -21.20 2.95
C SER A 168 -10.43 -20.92 2.95
N PHE A 169 -10.95 -20.40 4.05
CA PHE A 169 -12.35 -20.00 4.18
C PHE A 169 -12.71 -18.88 3.20
N TYR A 170 -11.88 -17.83 3.08
CA TYR A 170 -12.12 -16.78 2.10
C TYR A 170 -12.00 -17.28 0.65
N TYR A 171 -11.09 -18.19 0.36
CA TYR A 171 -11.01 -18.86 -0.94
C TYR A 171 -12.24 -19.71 -1.24
N PHE A 172 -12.77 -20.43 -0.26
CA PHE A 172 -13.98 -21.23 -0.42
C PHE A 172 -15.15 -20.37 -0.95
N TYR A 173 -15.40 -19.20 -0.37
CA TYR A 173 -16.45 -18.31 -0.84
C TYR A 173 -16.16 -17.70 -2.21
N LEU A 174 -14.93 -17.36 -2.49
CA LEU A 174 -14.56 -16.89 -3.83
C LEU A 174 -14.80 -17.97 -4.89
N THR A 175 -14.41 -19.22 -4.65
CA THR A 175 -14.63 -20.31 -5.60
C THR A 175 -16.10 -20.65 -5.78
N THR A 176 -16.90 -20.52 -4.73
CA THR A 176 -18.35 -20.74 -4.82
C THR A 176 -19.04 -19.74 -5.74
N LEU A 177 -18.54 -18.49 -5.79
CA LEU A 177 -19.16 -17.41 -6.56
C LEU A 177 -18.55 -17.23 -7.96
N TRP A 178 -17.25 -17.47 -8.12
CA TRP A 178 -16.53 -17.20 -9.37
C TRP A 178 -15.88 -18.42 -10.01
N GLU A 179 -16.04 -19.60 -9.43
CA GLU A 179 -15.49 -20.87 -9.94
C GLU A 179 -13.97 -20.85 -10.13
N ASN A 180 -13.46 -20.17 -11.15
CA ASN A 180 -12.03 -20.07 -11.46
C ASN A 180 -11.46 -18.74 -10.94
N ILE A 181 -10.62 -18.80 -9.93
CA ILE A 181 -10.03 -17.63 -9.27
C ILE A 181 -8.50 -17.76 -9.19
N PRO A 182 -7.75 -16.64 -9.20
CA PRO A 182 -6.31 -16.65 -8.93
C PRO A 182 -5.99 -17.13 -7.52
N ILE A 183 -5.12 -18.13 -7.39
CA ILE A 183 -4.65 -18.61 -6.09
C ILE A 183 -3.32 -17.92 -5.75
N VAL A 184 -3.35 -17.03 -4.76
CA VAL A 184 -2.22 -16.23 -4.29
C VAL A 184 -1.86 -16.67 -2.87
N LEU A 185 -0.73 -17.34 -2.70
CA LEU A 185 -0.31 -17.93 -1.43
C LEU A 185 0.79 -17.13 -0.72
N LYS A 186 1.26 -16.04 -1.32
CA LYS A 186 2.26 -15.13 -0.77
C LYS A 186 1.80 -13.69 -0.88
N THR A 187 2.41 -12.83 -0.11
CA THR A 187 2.16 -11.38 -0.23
C THR A 187 2.51 -10.92 -1.64
N SER A 188 1.53 -10.35 -2.34
CA SER A 188 1.70 -9.83 -3.69
C SER A 188 1.88 -8.30 -3.67
N SER A 189 2.66 -7.79 -4.60
CA SER A 189 2.80 -6.36 -4.87
C SER A 189 1.86 -5.92 -6.00
N ALA A 190 1.69 -4.61 -6.19
CA ALA A 190 0.91 -4.08 -7.30
C ALA A 190 1.48 -4.44 -8.70
N ALA A 191 2.76 -4.84 -8.75
CA ALA A 191 3.41 -5.28 -9.98
C ALA A 191 3.10 -6.75 -10.32
N ASP A 192 2.68 -7.55 -9.33
CA ASP A 192 2.35 -8.94 -9.54
C ASP A 192 1.00 -9.05 -10.26
N LYS A 193 0.96 -9.90 -11.28
CA LYS A 193 -0.26 -10.20 -12.03
C LYS A 193 -0.56 -11.68 -11.86
N PRO A 194 -1.19 -12.09 -10.74
CA PRO A 194 -1.54 -13.49 -10.55
C PRO A 194 -2.52 -13.92 -11.63
N MET A 195 -2.21 -15.04 -12.27
CA MET A 195 -3.07 -15.61 -13.29
C MET A 195 -4.13 -16.50 -12.67
N GLN A 196 -5.25 -16.59 -13.35
CA GLN A 196 -6.32 -17.53 -13.03
C GLN A 196 -5.82 -18.97 -13.21
N ALA A 197 -6.16 -19.84 -12.29
CA ALA A 197 -5.79 -21.26 -12.34
C ALA A 197 -6.55 -21.99 -13.42
#